data_9c326623c2c99e35403ca89a3b165c60
#
_entry.id   9c326623c2c99e35403ca89a3b165c60
#
_cell.length_a   1.000
_cell.length_b   1.000
_cell.length_c   1.000
_cell.angle_alpha   90.00
_cell.angle_beta   90.00
_cell.angle_gamma   90.00
#
_symmetry.space_group_name_H-M   'P 1'
#
loop_
_entity.id
_entity.type
_entity.pdbx_description
1 polymer ?
#
loop_
_entity_poly.entity_id
_entity_poly.type
_entity_poly.pdbx_seq_one_letter_code
_entity_poly.pdbx_strand_id
1 'polypeptide(L)'
;MTCCYKLNKIRNKIVVKVKKILVSQPAPESGKSPYYDIADRYGIEVVLRPFIKVEGLTSKEFRQSKISIPDFTAIIFTARTAIDHFFRICEEMRITIPETMKYFCATESIALYLQKYIVYRKRKIFHGDNGKLDSLLPALIKHKKENFLWVVSDVHKEDSGLLDKSGINYTKAVMYRTVSNDFGPDEPFDYDMLVFFSPAGIQSLLKNFPDFEQGDIKIACFGPTTAQAARDAGLRLDIEAPSPGNPSMTGALDSYLKASTAAS
;
A
#
# COMPACT_ATOMS: atom_id res chain seq x y z
N MET A 1 16.47 37.13 -53.09
CA MET A 1 15.71 35.88 -53.11
C MET A 1 16.41 34.91 -52.18
N THR A 2 15.95 34.82 -50.95
CA THR A 2 16.62 34.05 -49.89
C THR A 2 15.69 32.91 -49.55
N CYS A 3 16.05 31.72 -50.00
CA CYS A 3 15.27 30.48 -49.82
C CYS A 3 15.52 29.94 -48.41
N CYS A 4 14.52 30.05 -47.54
CA CYS A 4 14.56 29.59 -46.17
C CYS A 4 14.24 28.07 -46.12
N TYR A 5 15.25 27.22 -46.07
CA TYR A 5 15.06 25.78 -45.80
C TYR A 5 14.70 25.57 -44.34
N LYS A 6 13.42 25.33 -44.07
CA LYS A 6 12.95 24.77 -42.78
C LYS A 6 13.40 23.30 -42.72
N LEU A 7 14.46 23.05 -41.96
CA LEU A 7 14.84 21.74 -41.51
C LEU A 7 13.81 21.25 -40.47
N ASN A 8 12.83 20.50 -40.89
CA ASN A 8 11.98 19.69 -40.04
C ASN A 8 12.85 18.56 -39.44
N LYS A 9 13.38 18.78 -38.22
CA LYS A 9 13.94 17.72 -37.40
C LYS A 9 12.78 16.81 -36.96
N ILE A 10 12.43 15.83 -37.78
CA ILE A 10 11.68 14.65 -37.34
C ILE A 10 12.60 13.93 -36.34
N ARG A 11 12.41 14.19 -35.06
CA ARG A 11 12.93 13.31 -34.02
C ARG A 11 12.22 11.97 -34.21
N ASN A 12 12.88 11.04 -34.87
CA ASN A 12 12.51 9.61 -34.76
C ASN A 12 12.53 9.28 -33.27
N LYS A 13 11.35 9.23 -32.64
CA LYS A 13 11.20 8.61 -31.35
C LYS A 13 11.50 7.13 -31.56
N ILE A 14 12.71 6.70 -31.18
CA ILE A 14 13.02 5.27 -31.05
C ILE A 14 11.99 4.75 -30.03
N VAL A 15 11.03 3.97 -30.51
CA VAL A 15 10.08 3.29 -29.63
C VAL A 15 10.87 2.20 -28.94
N VAL A 16 11.31 2.47 -27.71
CA VAL A 16 12.00 1.46 -26.90
C VAL A 16 10.99 0.36 -26.59
N LYS A 17 11.23 -0.83 -27.14
CA LYS A 17 10.38 -1.99 -26.93
C LYS A 17 10.55 -2.46 -25.48
N VAL A 18 9.48 -2.34 -24.69
CA VAL A 18 9.44 -2.87 -23.32
C VAL A 18 9.60 -4.39 -23.37
N LYS A 19 10.59 -4.92 -22.68
CA LYS A 19 10.88 -6.37 -22.56
C LYS A 19 10.76 -6.86 -21.14
N LYS A 20 11.04 -5.98 -20.14
CA LYS A 20 11.07 -6.35 -18.74
C LYS A 20 10.37 -5.29 -17.89
N ILE A 21 9.37 -5.71 -17.13
CA ILE A 21 8.56 -4.84 -16.28
C ILE A 21 8.74 -5.24 -14.81
N LEU A 22 9.02 -4.27 -13.95
CA LEU A 22 8.95 -4.44 -12.50
C LEU A 22 7.62 -3.88 -11.99
N VAL A 23 6.83 -4.72 -11.35
CA VAL A 23 5.59 -4.35 -10.69
C VAL A 23 5.82 -4.31 -9.17
N SER A 24 5.62 -3.15 -8.54
CA SER A 24 5.91 -2.93 -7.12
C SER A 24 4.86 -3.54 -6.19
N GLN A 25 4.55 -4.82 -6.41
CA GLN A 25 3.65 -5.62 -5.60
C GLN A 25 4.29 -6.97 -5.24
N PRO A 26 3.93 -7.58 -4.10
CA PRO A 26 4.37 -8.93 -3.77
C PRO A 26 3.81 -9.94 -4.77
N ALA A 27 4.56 -11.00 -5.02
CA ALA A 27 4.04 -12.14 -5.77
C ALA A 27 2.88 -12.79 -4.99
N PRO A 28 1.78 -13.15 -5.67
CA PRO A 28 0.65 -13.79 -5.02
C PRO A 28 1.01 -15.21 -4.59
N GLU A 29 0.57 -15.62 -3.40
CA GLU A 29 0.77 -16.98 -2.87
C GLU A 29 0.16 -18.07 -3.78
N SER A 30 -0.92 -17.73 -4.49
CA SER A 30 -1.57 -18.64 -5.44
C SER A 30 -0.77 -18.91 -6.72
N GLY A 31 0.33 -18.19 -6.95
CA GLY A 31 1.11 -18.25 -8.18
C GLY A 31 0.39 -17.66 -9.41
N LYS A 32 -0.84 -17.13 -9.26
CA LYS A 32 -1.63 -16.55 -10.37
C LYS A 32 -1.67 -15.04 -10.24
N SER A 33 -1.34 -14.34 -11.30
CA SER A 33 -1.42 -12.88 -11.37
C SER A 33 -1.85 -12.45 -12.77
N PRO A 34 -2.74 -11.45 -12.91
CA PRO A 34 -3.10 -10.90 -14.21
C PRO A 34 -1.91 -10.25 -14.94
N TYR A 35 -0.82 -9.98 -14.24
CA TYR A 35 0.43 -9.50 -14.84
C TYR A 35 1.16 -10.61 -15.61
N TYR A 36 1.03 -11.86 -15.18
CA TYR A 36 1.60 -13.01 -15.92
C TYR A 36 0.86 -13.25 -17.23
N ASP A 37 -0.46 -13.02 -17.28
CA ASP A 37 -1.23 -13.07 -18.52
C ASP A 37 -0.75 -12.00 -19.54
N ILE A 38 -0.33 -10.84 -19.06
CA ILE A 38 0.30 -9.78 -19.87
C ILE A 38 1.68 -10.24 -20.36
N ALA A 39 2.49 -10.83 -19.47
CA ALA A 39 3.80 -11.35 -19.81
C ALA A 39 3.71 -12.36 -20.96
N ASP A 40 2.80 -13.32 -20.87
CA ASP A 40 2.58 -14.36 -21.87
C ASP A 40 2.08 -13.76 -23.19
N ARG A 41 1.12 -12.82 -23.14
CA ARG A 41 0.52 -12.21 -24.32
C ARG A 41 1.50 -11.41 -25.16
N TYR A 42 2.43 -10.69 -24.52
CA TYR A 42 3.38 -9.80 -25.22
C TYR A 42 4.80 -10.37 -25.33
N GLY A 43 5.04 -11.55 -24.75
CA GLY A 43 6.37 -12.18 -24.74
C GLY A 43 7.40 -11.33 -23.98
N ILE A 44 7.01 -10.79 -22.83
CA ILE A 44 7.83 -9.94 -21.95
C ILE A 44 8.03 -10.59 -20.59
N GLU A 45 9.08 -10.18 -19.88
CA GLU A 45 9.30 -10.58 -18.51
C GLU A 45 8.56 -9.64 -17.55
N VAL A 46 7.82 -10.19 -16.58
CA VAL A 46 7.21 -9.42 -15.49
C VAL A 46 7.71 -9.93 -14.15
N VAL A 47 8.35 -9.02 -13.40
CA VAL A 47 8.86 -9.29 -12.06
C VAL A 47 7.95 -8.61 -11.04
N LEU A 48 7.39 -9.38 -10.13
CA LEU A 48 6.64 -8.89 -8.98
C LEU A 48 7.58 -8.76 -7.79
N ARG A 49 7.95 -7.51 -7.43
CA ARG A 49 8.86 -7.22 -6.33
C ARG A 49 8.46 -5.93 -5.63
N PRO A 50 8.04 -5.99 -4.36
CA PRO A 50 7.59 -4.81 -3.64
C PRO A 50 8.78 -3.89 -3.29
N PHE A 51 8.61 -2.59 -3.51
CA PHE A 51 9.52 -1.54 -3.06
C PHE A 51 9.36 -1.18 -1.58
N ILE A 52 8.24 -1.58 -1.00
CA ILE A 52 7.93 -1.34 0.42
C ILE A 52 7.55 -2.63 1.10
N LYS A 53 7.82 -2.71 2.39
CA LYS A 53 7.36 -3.78 3.27
C LYS A 53 6.75 -3.21 4.54
N VAL A 54 5.93 -4.00 5.18
CA VAL A 54 5.39 -3.67 6.51
C VAL A 54 6.26 -4.34 7.56
N GLU A 55 6.75 -3.54 8.51
CA GLU A 55 7.49 -4.03 9.66
C GLU A 55 6.74 -3.70 10.95
N GLY A 56 6.64 -4.67 11.85
CA GLY A 56 6.15 -4.42 13.18
C GLY A 56 7.17 -3.65 14.02
N LEU A 57 6.72 -2.72 14.84
CA LEU A 57 7.58 -2.14 15.86
C LEU A 57 8.05 -3.24 16.83
N THR A 58 9.29 -3.14 17.29
CA THR A 58 9.77 -4.00 18.35
C THR A 58 9.08 -3.66 19.68
N SER A 59 9.02 -4.60 20.60
CA SER A 59 8.49 -4.33 21.96
C SER A 59 9.24 -3.21 22.68
N LYS A 60 10.56 -3.03 22.38
CA LYS A 60 11.36 -1.92 22.90
C LYS A 60 10.89 -0.57 22.36
N GLU A 61 10.63 -0.46 21.05
CA GLU A 61 10.11 0.76 20.41
C GLU A 61 8.70 1.06 20.94
N PHE A 62 7.84 0.05 21.01
CA PHE A 62 6.47 0.25 21.50
C PHE A 62 6.43 0.76 22.94
N ARG A 63 7.34 0.30 23.84
CA ARG A 63 7.44 0.82 25.21
C ARG A 63 7.73 2.32 25.28
N GLN A 64 8.37 2.90 24.26
CA GLN A 64 8.62 4.35 24.20
C GLN A 64 7.33 5.16 24.08
N SER A 65 6.26 4.58 23.54
CA SER A 65 4.93 5.21 23.48
C SER A 65 4.28 5.41 24.83
N LYS A 66 4.76 4.71 25.90
CA LYS A 66 4.19 4.68 27.24
C LYS A 66 2.71 4.26 27.29
N ILE A 67 2.26 3.52 26.28
CA ILE A 67 0.90 2.98 26.22
C ILE A 67 0.86 1.66 26.99
N SER A 68 -0.04 1.58 27.99
CA SER A 68 -0.31 0.37 28.76
C SER A 68 -1.54 -0.32 28.18
N ILE A 69 -1.36 -1.39 27.41
CA ILE A 69 -2.45 -2.13 26.76
C ILE A 69 -3.51 -2.61 27.76
N PRO A 70 -3.17 -3.10 28.99
CA PRO A 70 -4.16 -3.52 29.96
C PRO A 70 -5.13 -2.43 30.44
N ASP A 71 -4.82 -1.16 30.24
CA ASP A 71 -5.68 -0.04 30.67
C ASP A 71 -6.87 0.17 29.71
N PHE A 72 -6.88 -0.52 28.58
CA PHE A 72 -7.96 -0.43 27.60
C PHE A 72 -8.96 -1.58 27.72
N THR A 73 -10.22 -1.27 27.41
CA THR A 73 -11.34 -2.23 27.48
C THR A 73 -11.84 -2.64 26.10
N ALA A 74 -11.42 -1.91 25.06
CA ALA A 74 -11.80 -2.15 23.69
C ALA A 74 -10.67 -1.83 22.70
N ILE A 75 -10.61 -2.54 21.59
CA ILE A 75 -9.59 -2.36 20.57
C ILE A 75 -10.24 -2.13 19.20
N ILE A 76 -9.72 -1.16 18.44
CA ILE A 76 -10.15 -0.86 17.08
C ILE A 76 -9.10 -1.38 16.09
N PHE A 77 -9.54 -2.18 15.11
CA PHE A 77 -8.74 -2.71 14.02
C PHE A 77 -9.30 -2.33 12.66
N THR A 78 -8.53 -1.67 11.83
CA THR A 78 -8.88 -1.31 10.45
C THR A 78 -8.18 -2.20 9.39
N ALA A 79 -7.23 -3.05 9.81
CA ALA A 79 -6.50 -3.96 8.95
C ALA A 79 -6.15 -5.27 9.67
N ARG A 80 -5.99 -6.38 8.91
CA ARG A 80 -5.49 -7.67 9.46
C ARG A 80 -4.08 -7.52 10.02
N THR A 81 -3.22 -6.76 9.35
CA THR A 81 -1.86 -6.45 9.81
C THR A 81 -1.86 -5.82 11.20
N ALA A 82 -2.84 -4.96 11.52
CA ALA A 82 -2.99 -4.37 12.85
C ALA A 82 -3.27 -5.45 13.92
N ILE A 83 -4.07 -6.47 13.58
CA ILE A 83 -4.34 -7.62 14.45
C ILE A 83 -3.05 -8.42 14.70
N ASP A 84 -2.34 -8.79 13.62
CA ASP A 84 -1.11 -9.59 13.74
C ASP A 84 -0.08 -8.89 14.64
N HIS A 85 0.16 -7.59 14.41
CA HIS A 85 1.14 -6.84 15.19
C HIS A 85 0.69 -6.56 16.62
N PHE A 86 -0.61 -6.37 16.88
CA PHE A 86 -1.14 -6.23 18.22
C PHE A 86 -0.88 -7.49 19.07
N PHE A 87 -1.27 -8.66 18.55
CA PHE A 87 -1.08 -9.91 19.29
C PHE A 87 0.39 -10.27 19.42
N ARG A 88 1.23 -10.02 18.42
CA ARG A 88 2.68 -10.18 18.51
C ARG A 88 3.28 -9.33 19.63
N ILE A 89 2.92 -8.04 19.71
CA ILE A 89 3.39 -7.14 20.78
C ILE A 89 2.92 -7.66 22.16
N CYS A 90 1.67 -8.10 22.27
CA CYS A 90 1.16 -8.67 23.52
C CYS A 90 1.96 -9.91 23.95
N GLU A 91 2.27 -10.81 23.01
CA GLU A 91 3.08 -12.00 23.26
C GLU A 91 4.51 -11.64 23.69
N GLU A 92 5.21 -10.78 22.92
CA GLU A 92 6.57 -10.33 23.23
C GLU A 92 6.68 -9.63 24.60
N MET A 93 5.64 -8.89 24.96
CA MET A 93 5.58 -8.17 26.24
C MET A 93 4.96 -8.99 27.38
N ARG A 94 4.51 -10.23 27.10
CA ARG A 94 3.81 -11.13 28.03
C ARG A 94 2.55 -10.50 28.64
N ILE A 95 1.81 -9.77 27.80
CA ILE A 95 0.54 -9.15 28.20
C ILE A 95 -0.58 -10.15 27.97
N THR A 96 -1.31 -10.48 29.03
CA THR A 96 -2.53 -11.28 28.96
C THR A 96 -3.72 -10.38 28.63
N ILE A 97 -4.40 -10.64 27.53
CA ILE A 97 -5.60 -9.90 27.14
C ILE A 97 -6.80 -10.40 27.98
N PRO A 98 -7.50 -9.50 28.70
CA PRO A 98 -8.66 -9.91 29.49
C PRO A 98 -9.76 -10.51 28.62
N GLU A 99 -10.44 -11.53 29.13
CA GLU A 99 -11.60 -12.11 28.41
C GLU A 99 -12.74 -11.10 28.19
N THR A 100 -12.78 -10.02 28.95
CA THR A 100 -13.75 -8.94 28.83
C THR A 100 -13.49 -8.01 27.66
N MET A 101 -12.28 -8.06 27.05
CA MET A 101 -11.88 -7.20 25.95
C MET A 101 -12.88 -7.27 24.80
N LYS A 102 -13.24 -6.11 24.25
CA LYS A 102 -14.10 -5.95 23.08
C LYS A 102 -13.27 -5.58 21.85
N TYR A 103 -13.73 -5.97 20.67
CA TYR A 103 -13.02 -5.75 19.42
C TYR A 103 -13.94 -5.09 18.41
N PHE A 104 -13.46 -4.03 17.77
CA PHE A 104 -14.17 -3.24 16.79
C PHE A 104 -13.37 -3.26 15.47
N CYS A 105 -13.93 -3.86 14.45
CA CYS A 105 -13.25 -4.14 13.18
C CYS A 105 -13.90 -3.38 12.04
N ALA A 106 -13.11 -2.80 11.13
CA ALA A 106 -13.64 -2.03 10.01
C ALA A 106 -14.51 -2.86 9.04
N THR A 107 -14.29 -4.19 8.98
CA THR A 107 -15.09 -5.12 8.17
C THR A 107 -15.31 -6.44 8.89
N GLU A 108 -16.32 -7.20 8.41
CA GLU A 108 -16.56 -8.57 8.88
C GLU A 108 -15.36 -9.49 8.63
N SER A 109 -14.68 -9.35 7.49
CA SER A 109 -13.51 -10.18 7.16
C SER A 109 -12.32 -9.94 8.11
N ILE A 110 -12.17 -8.72 8.64
CA ILE A 110 -11.18 -8.39 9.69
C ILE A 110 -11.64 -8.99 11.03
N ALA A 111 -12.94 -8.89 11.34
CA ALA A 111 -13.50 -9.47 12.55
C ALA A 111 -13.34 -11.00 12.59
N LEU A 112 -13.61 -11.68 11.49
CA LEU A 112 -13.41 -13.13 11.36
C LEU A 112 -11.92 -13.53 11.49
N TYR A 113 -11.00 -12.67 11.04
CA TYR A 113 -9.57 -12.93 11.17
C TYR A 113 -9.08 -13.01 12.61
N LEU A 114 -9.80 -12.40 13.57
CA LEU A 114 -9.50 -12.52 14.99
C LEU A 114 -9.52 -13.97 15.51
N GLN A 115 -10.20 -14.89 14.82
CA GLN A 115 -10.23 -16.32 15.19
C GLN A 115 -8.84 -16.97 15.21
N LYS A 116 -7.88 -16.37 14.51
CA LYS A 116 -6.47 -16.81 14.57
C LYS A 116 -5.86 -16.66 15.97
N TYR A 117 -6.37 -15.73 16.77
CA TYR A 117 -5.77 -15.36 18.06
C TYR A 117 -6.68 -15.56 19.26
N ILE A 118 -8.01 -15.49 19.06
CA ILE A 118 -8.99 -15.55 20.15
C ILE A 118 -10.18 -16.44 19.80
N VAL A 119 -10.88 -16.91 20.82
CA VAL A 119 -12.19 -17.55 20.65
C VAL A 119 -13.21 -16.49 20.22
N TYR A 120 -13.78 -16.66 19.02
CA TYR A 120 -14.74 -15.73 18.46
C TYR A 120 -16.05 -15.72 19.24
N ARG A 121 -16.39 -14.57 19.83
CA ARG A 121 -17.63 -14.39 20.61
C ARG A 121 -18.39 -13.19 20.08
N LYS A 122 -19.50 -13.41 19.34
CA LYS A 122 -20.32 -12.37 18.70
C LYS A 122 -20.65 -11.16 19.61
N ARG A 123 -20.88 -11.39 20.91
CA ARG A 123 -21.21 -10.33 21.88
C ARG A 123 -20.04 -9.37 22.19
N LYS A 124 -18.81 -9.68 21.77
CA LYS A 124 -17.61 -8.89 22.03
C LYS A 124 -16.93 -8.36 20.78
N ILE A 125 -17.40 -8.80 19.60
CA ILE A 125 -16.78 -8.46 18.32
C ILE A 125 -17.83 -7.74 17.47
N PHE A 126 -17.50 -6.52 17.09
CA PHE A 126 -18.35 -5.61 16.31
C PHE A 126 -17.63 -5.27 15.01
N HIS A 127 -18.34 -5.08 13.92
CA HIS A 127 -17.73 -4.70 12.66
C HIS A 127 -18.58 -3.70 11.87
N GLY A 128 -17.90 -2.92 11.03
CA GLY A 128 -18.51 -2.12 9.98
C GLY A 128 -18.57 -2.90 8.67
N ASP A 129 -19.01 -2.23 7.59
CA ASP A 129 -19.32 -2.86 6.31
C ASP A 129 -18.36 -2.44 5.18
N ASN A 130 -17.85 -1.19 5.20
CA ASN A 130 -17.16 -0.58 4.06
C ASN A 130 -15.62 -0.47 4.23
N GLY A 131 -15.07 -0.97 5.32
CA GLY A 131 -13.65 -0.90 5.61
C GLY A 131 -13.15 0.45 6.13
N LYS A 132 -14.04 1.43 6.28
CA LYS A 132 -13.73 2.74 6.83
C LYS A 132 -14.26 2.87 8.26
N LEU A 133 -13.68 3.81 8.98
CA LEU A 133 -14.03 4.08 10.36
C LEU A 133 -15.48 4.61 10.53
N ASP A 134 -16.01 5.30 9.51
CA ASP A 134 -17.37 5.84 9.50
C ASP A 134 -18.44 4.78 9.68
N SER A 135 -18.31 3.63 9.01
CA SER A 135 -19.27 2.52 9.14
C SER A 135 -19.22 1.85 10.52
N LEU A 136 -18.12 1.98 11.23
CA LEU A 136 -17.93 1.45 12.58
C LEU A 136 -18.44 2.40 13.66
N LEU A 137 -18.58 3.68 13.34
CA LEU A 137 -18.93 4.73 14.30
C LEU A 137 -20.21 4.47 15.11
N PRO A 138 -21.32 3.97 14.55
CA PRO A 138 -22.51 3.65 15.33
C PRO A 138 -22.27 2.63 16.44
N ALA A 139 -21.44 1.60 16.16
CA ALA A 139 -21.06 0.60 17.15
C ALA A 139 -20.16 1.20 18.25
N LEU A 140 -19.20 2.06 17.87
CA LEU A 140 -18.32 2.75 18.81
C LEU A 140 -19.11 3.68 19.74
N ILE A 141 -20.05 4.48 19.20
CA ILE A 141 -20.91 5.38 20.00
C ILE A 141 -21.77 4.60 20.99
N LYS A 142 -22.34 3.45 20.57
CA LYS A 142 -23.10 2.58 21.47
C LYS A 142 -22.26 2.10 22.65
N HIS A 143 -20.96 2.00 22.49
CA HIS A 143 -19.99 1.54 23.48
C HIS A 143 -19.07 2.67 23.98
N LYS A 144 -19.48 3.94 23.90
CA LYS A 144 -18.65 5.11 24.26
C LYS A 144 -18.09 5.15 25.67
N LYS A 145 -18.55 4.25 26.55
CA LYS A 145 -18.02 4.10 27.92
C LYS A 145 -16.73 3.29 27.96
N GLU A 146 -16.38 2.59 26.88
CA GLU A 146 -15.13 1.84 26.77
C GLU A 146 -13.95 2.79 26.57
N ASN A 147 -12.77 2.34 26.99
CA ASN A 147 -11.50 2.98 26.70
C ASN A 147 -10.89 2.27 25.50
N PHE A 148 -10.83 2.95 24.35
CA PHE A 148 -10.44 2.33 23.07
C PHE A 148 -8.95 2.49 22.79
N LEU A 149 -8.31 1.40 22.40
CA LEU A 149 -6.99 1.41 21.79
C LEU A 149 -7.16 1.24 20.27
N TRP A 150 -6.78 2.24 19.50
CA TRP A 150 -6.82 2.16 18.03
C TRP A 150 -5.44 1.80 17.48
N VAL A 151 -5.31 0.58 16.98
CA VAL A 151 -4.05 0.05 16.44
C VAL A 151 -3.88 0.51 15.00
N VAL A 152 -2.80 1.25 14.72
CA VAL A 152 -2.54 1.92 13.44
C VAL A 152 -1.11 1.70 12.95
N SER A 153 -0.87 2.01 11.67
CA SER A 153 0.49 2.17 11.13
C SER A 153 1.01 3.60 11.38
N ASP A 154 2.30 3.79 11.22
CA ASP A 154 2.95 5.11 11.28
C ASP A 154 2.47 6.09 10.20
N VAL A 155 2.11 5.58 9.01
CA VAL A 155 1.59 6.38 7.88
C VAL A 155 0.07 6.45 7.82
N HIS A 156 -0.60 6.17 8.95
CA HIS A 156 -2.06 6.16 9.02
C HIS A 156 -2.65 7.53 8.69
N LYS A 157 -3.43 7.58 7.60
CA LYS A 157 -4.03 8.82 7.05
C LYS A 157 -5.52 9.00 7.38
N GLU A 158 -6.15 8.02 8.03
CA GLU A 158 -7.57 8.17 8.41
C GLU A 158 -7.76 9.34 9.36
N ASP A 159 -8.74 10.18 9.04
CA ASP A 159 -9.09 11.33 9.84
C ASP A 159 -9.66 10.90 11.19
N SER A 160 -8.92 11.20 12.26
CA SER A 160 -9.40 11.01 13.64
C SER A 160 -10.55 11.95 13.99
N GLY A 161 -10.80 12.97 13.20
CA GLY A 161 -11.84 13.98 13.46
C GLY A 161 -13.26 13.41 13.62
N LEU A 162 -13.53 12.23 13.04
CA LEU A 162 -14.79 11.52 13.30
C LEU A 162 -14.90 11.01 14.73
N LEU A 163 -13.84 10.42 15.27
CA LEU A 163 -13.80 9.95 16.66
C LEU A 163 -13.80 11.13 17.64
N ASP A 164 -13.01 12.17 17.34
CA ASP A 164 -12.91 13.37 18.16
C ASP A 164 -14.28 14.05 18.33
N LYS A 165 -15.03 14.18 17.23
CA LYS A 165 -16.38 14.77 17.21
C LYS A 165 -17.43 13.90 17.93
N SER A 166 -17.20 12.58 18.00
CA SER A 166 -18.14 11.63 18.62
C SER A 166 -18.04 11.56 20.15
N GLY A 167 -17.00 12.15 20.72
CA GLY A 167 -16.74 12.10 22.17
C GLY A 167 -16.32 10.71 22.68
N ILE A 168 -15.73 9.89 21.80
CA ILE A 168 -15.18 8.58 22.15
C ILE A 168 -13.80 8.76 22.76
N ASN A 169 -13.56 8.11 23.91
CA ASN A 169 -12.23 8.06 24.52
C ASN A 169 -11.36 7.02 23.82
N TYR A 170 -10.35 7.46 23.07
CA TYR A 170 -9.45 6.57 22.36
C TYR A 170 -7.99 7.04 22.40
N THR A 171 -7.08 6.08 22.26
CA THR A 171 -5.65 6.32 22.09
C THR A 171 -5.18 5.61 20.82
N LYS A 172 -4.46 6.32 19.95
CA LYS A 172 -3.78 5.70 18.78
C LYS A 172 -2.51 5.00 19.24
N ALA A 173 -2.36 3.74 18.85
CA ALA A 173 -1.16 2.96 19.10
C ALA A 173 -0.52 2.56 17.77
N VAL A 174 0.60 3.19 17.44
CA VAL A 174 1.42 2.76 16.30
C VAL A 174 2.11 1.46 16.67
N MET A 175 1.82 0.38 15.95
CA MET A 175 2.40 -0.95 16.20
C MET A 175 3.15 -1.53 15.01
N TYR A 176 3.05 -0.89 13.84
CA TYR A 176 3.75 -1.28 12.62
C TYR A 176 3.97 -0.05 11.73
N ARG A 177 4.92 -0.18 10.81
CA ARG A 177 5.30 0.89 9.89
C ARG A 177 5.51 0.37 8.48
N THR A 178 5.38 1.25 7.50
CA THR A 178 5.73 0.99 6.12
C THR A 178 7.15 1.48 5.88
N VAL A 179 8.04 0.58 5.53
CA VAL A 179 9.45 0.90 5.27
C VAL A 179 9.84 0.54 3.84
N SER A 180 10.91 1.16 3.37
CA SER A 180 11.55 0.78 2.12
C SER A 180 11.99 -0.68 2.19
N ASN A 181 11.75 -1.41 1.13
CA ASN A 181 12.29 -2.75 0.95
C ASN A 181 13.60 -2.61 0.18
N ASP A 182 14.72 -2.95 0.81
CA ASP A 182 16.03 -2.71 0.24
C ASP A 182 16.32 -3.69 -0.91
N PHE A 183 16.89 -3.17 -1.98
CA PHE A 183 17.45 -3.95 -3.07
C PHE A 183 18.88 -4.38 -2.70
N GLY A 184 19.19 -5.65 -2.95
CA GLY A 184 20.55 -6.15 -2.71
C GLY A 184 21.56 -5.49 -3.65
N PRO A 185 22.82 -5.35 -3.24
CA PRO A 185 23.86 -4.73 -4.07
C PRO A 185 24.11 -5.49 -5.38
N ASP A 186 23.86 -6.80 -5.39
CA ASP A 186 24.05 -7.67 -6.55
C ASP A 186 22.73 -7.91 -7.32
N GLU A 187 21.62 -7.27 -6.92
CA GLU A 187 20.33 -7.42 -7.58
C GLU A 187 20.31 -6.54 -8.83
N PRO A 188 20.20 -7.12 -10.05
CA PRO A 188 20.21 -6.34 -11.27
C PRO A 188 18.97 -5.44 -11.36
N PHE A 189 19.19 -4.19 -11.75
CA PHE A 189 18.13 -3.22 -11.98
C PHE A 189 18.07 -2.86 -13.48
N ASP A 190 17.62 -3.84 -14.29
CA ASP A 190 17.63 -3.81 -15.76
C ASP A 190 16.21 -3.78 -16.34
N TYR A 191 15.34 -2.96 -15.77
CA TYR A 191 13.93 -2.88 -16.16
C TYR A 191 13.68 -1.78 -17.20
N ASP A 192 12.81 -2.08 -18.18
CA ASP A 192 12.34 -1.10 -19.17
C ASP A 192 11.13 -0.31 -18.65
N MET A 193 10.41 -0.86 -17.66
CA MET A 193 9.25 -0.21 -17.06
C MET A 193 9.12 -0.53 -15.58
N LEU A 194 8.75 0.47 -14.78
CA LEU A 194 8.45 0.37 -13.35
C LEU A 194 6.99 0.74 -13.09
N VAL A 195 6.28 -0.07 -12.32
CA VAL A 195 4.86 0.12 -11.99
C VAL A 195 4.68 0.33 -10.50
N PHE A 196 4.14 1.48 -10.11
CA PHE A 196 3.96 1.88 -8.71
C PHE A 196 2.49 2.04 -8.31
N PHE A 197 2.19 1.70 -7.04
CA PHE A 197 0.84 1.74 -6.47
C PHE A 197 0.73 2.65 -5.24
N SER A 198 1.83 3.25 -4.80
CA SER A 198 1.84 4.15 -3.65
C SER A 198 2.97 5.18 -3.73
N PRO A 199 2.80 6.37 -3.14
CA PRO A 199 3.89 7.34 -2.99
C PRO A 199 5.12 6.78 -2.29
N ALA A 200 4.92 5.90 -1.30
CA ALA A 200 6.01 5.24 -0.58
C ALA A 200 6.88 4.36 -1.49
N GLY A 201 6.29 3.76 -2.55
CA GLY A 201 7.04 3.02 -3.57
C GLY A 201 8.00 3.91 -4.36
N ILE A 202 7.56 5.11 -4.74
CA ILE A 202 8.42 6.11 -5.41
C ILE A 202 9.56 6.56 -4.48
N GLN A 203 9.24 6.87 -3.22
CA GLN A 203 10.24 7.24 -2.22
C GLN A 203 11.28 6.13 -2.00
N SER A 204 10.80 4.88 -1.99
CA SER A 204 11.67 3.71 -1.85
C SER A 204 12.59 3.52 -3.07
N LEU A 205 12.12 3.78 -4.30
CA LEU A 205 12.98 3.79 -5.49
C LEU A 205 14.16 4.75 -5.29
N LEU A 206 13.87 6.01 -4.95
CA LEU A 206 14.90 7.04 -4.79
C LEU A 206 15.81 6.79 -3.59
N LYS A 207 15.30 6.13 -2.53
CA LYS A 207 16.12 5.74 -1.40
C LYS A 207 17.11 4.61 -1.75
N ASN A 208 16.65 3.60 -2.51
CA ASN A 208 17.49 2.48 -2.93
C ASN A 208 18.49 2.88 -4.02
N PHE A 209 18.10 3.82 -4.86
CA PHE A 209 18.89 4.30 -6.00
C PHE A 209 18.97 5.84 -5.96
N PRO A 210 19.86 6.43 -5.11
CA PRO A 210 19.95 7.89 -4.97
C PRO A 210 20.31 8.61 -6.28
N ASP A 211 21.10 7.95 -7.14
CA ASP A 211 21.54 8.47 -8.44
C ASP A 211 20.66 7.93 -9.59
N PHE A 212 19.39 7.60 -9.30
CA PHE A 212 18.48 7.08 -10.30
C PHE A 212 18.21 8.09 -11.41
N GLU A 213 18.67 7.76 -12.59
CA GLU A 213 18.33 8.48 -13.84
C GLU A 213 17.31 7.64 -14.61
N GLN A 214 16.12 8.21 -14.83
CA GLN A 214 15.04 7.50 -15.51
C GLN A 214 15.40 7.10 -16.95
N GLY A 215 16.12 7.96 -17.70
CA GLY A 215 16.45 7.70 -19.09
C GLY A 215 15.24 7.29 -19.91
N ASP A 216 15.31 6.11 -20.54
CA ASP A 216 14.24 5.51 -21.35
C ASP A 216 13.25 4.65 -20.53
N ILE A 217 13.50 4.40 -19.26
CA ILE A 217 12.63 3.61 -18.38
C ILE A 217 11.24 4.27 -18.32
N LYS A 218 10.20 3.48 -18.51
CA LYS A 218 8.81 3.93 -18.41
C LYS A 218 8.33 3.86 -16.98
N ILE A 219 7.59 4.88 -16.55
CA ILE A 219 6.98 4.92 -15.21
C ILE A 219 5.46 4.84 -15.35
N ALA A 220 4.88 3.84 -14.70
CA ALA A 220 3.44 3.65 -14.60
C ALA A 220 2.99 3.82 -13.14
N CYS A 221 1.96 4.65 -12.89
CA CYS A 221 1.44 4.90 -11.56
C CYS A 221 -0.05 4.62 -11.47
N PHE A 222 -0.47 3.93 -10.41
CA PHE A 222 -1.86 3.72 -10.06
C PHE A 222 -2.30 4.66 -8.95
N GLY A 223 -3.31 5.46 -9.23
CA GLY A 223 -3.88 6.45 -8.33
C GLY A 223 -3.22 7.83 -8.41
N PRO A 224 -4.02 8.92 -8.24
CA PRO A 224 -3.57 10.30 -8.43
C PRO A 224 -2.46 10.70 -7.44
N THR A 225 -2.49 10.18 -6.22
CA THR A 225 -1.46 10.46 -5.21
C THR A 225 -0.11 9.86 -5.56
N THR A 226 -0.10 8.66 -6.17
CA THR A 226 1.14 8.01 -6.65
C THR A 226 1.69 8.73 -7.88
N ALA A 227 0.80 9.11 -8.81
CA ALA A 227 1.16 9.88 -9.99
C ALA A 227 1.77 11.25 -9.60
N GLN A 228 1.16 11.93 -8.62
CA GLN A 228 1.69 13.19 -8.12
C GLN A 228 3.08 13.02 -7.48
N ALA A 229 3.27 11.98 -6.66
CA ALA A 229 4.57 11.70 -6.04
C ALA A 229 5.67 11.43 -7.08
N ALA A 230 5.34 10.78 -8.20
CA ALA A 230 6.29 10.59 -9.30
C ALA A 230 6.67 11.92 -9.96
N ARG A 231 5.70 12.82 -10.21
CA ARG A 231 5.95 14.15 -10.75
C ARG A 231 6.77 15.01 -9.79
N ASP A 232 6.46 14.99 -8.50
CA ASP A 232 7.18 15.74 -7.45
C ASP A 232 8.64 15.27 -7.32
N ALA A 233 8.89 13.99 -7.63
CA ALA A 233 10.22 13.40 -7.71
C ALA A 233 10.96 13.71 -9.02
N GLY A 234 10.37 14.52 -9.93
CA GLY A 234 10.95 14.86 -11.24
C GLY A 234 10.91 13.70 -12.26
N LEU A 235 10.15 12.64 -12.01
CA LEU A 235 10.04 11.51 -12.91
C LEU A 235 9.02 11.80 -14.02
N ARG A 236 9.36 11.37 -15.25
CA ARG A 236 8.41 11.38 -16.38
C ARG A 236 7.39 10.28 -16.19
N LEU A 237 6.12 10.63 -16.13
CA LEU A 237 5.03 9.67 -16.04
C LEU A 237 4.58 9.27 -17.45
N ASP A 238 4.69 7.98 -17.78
CA ASP A 238 4.33 7.45 -19.09
C ASP A 238 2.91 6.84 -19.09
N ILE A 239 2.49 6.25 -17.95
CA ILE A 239 1.15 5.65 -17.78
C ILE A 239 0.56 6.08 -16.45
N GLU A 240 -0.69 6.57 -16.49
CA GLU A 240 -1.48 6.90 -15.31
C GLU A 240 -2.81 6.13 -15.33
N ALA A 241 -3.10 5.39 -14.27
CA ALA A 241 -4.35 4.68 -14.05
C ALA A 241 -4.87 4.96 -12.63
N PRO A 242 -6.19 4.90 -12.38
CA PRO A 242 -7.23 4.67 -13.36
C PRO A 242 -7.45 5.88 -14.29
N SER A 243 -7.87 5.60 -15.51
CA SER A 243 -8.28 6.60 -16.49
C SER A 243 -9.60 6.15 -17.17
N PRO A 244 -10.35 7.05 -17.84
CA PRO A 244 -11.66 6.72 -18.43
C PRO A 244 -11.64 5.48 -19.34
N GLY A 245 -10.54 5.23 -20.04
CA GLY A 245 -10.37 4.05 -20.89
C GLY A 245 -9.74 2.85 -20.21
N ASN A 246 -9.09 3.04 -19.06
CA ASN A 246 -8.31 2.02 -18.35
C ASN A 246 -8.52 2.12 -16.84
N PRO A 247 -9.57 1.49 -16.30
CA PRO A 247 -9.88 1.56 -14.86
C PRO A 247 -8.91 0.76 -13.98
N SER A 248 -8.09 -0.12 -14.59
CA SER A 248 -7.08 -0.93 -13.88
C SER A 248 -5.68 -0.69 -14.45
N MET A 249 -4.65 -0.97 -13.65
CA MET A 249 -3.26 -0.90 -14.11
C MET A 249 -2.98 -1.94 -15.20
N THR A 250 -3.53 -3.15 -15.09
CA THR A 250 -3.38 -4.19 -16.11
C THR A 250 -3.98 -3.78 -17.46
N GLY A 251 -5.16 -3.15 -17.45
CA GLY A 251 -5.77 -2.58 -18.66
C GLY A 251 -4.93 -1.46 -19.26
N ALA A 252 -4.35 -0.59 -18.43
CA ALA A 252 -3.49 0.48 -18.90
C ALA A 252 -2.18 -0.03 -19.51
N LEU A 253 -1.58 -1.06 -18.91
CA LEU A 253 -0.40 -1.74 -19.45
C LEU A 253 -0.71 -2.43 -20.79
N ASP A 254 -1.84 -3.15 -20.88
CA ASP A 254 -2.28 -3.82 -22.11
C ASP A 254 -2.45 -2.81 -23.25
N SER A 255 -3.14 -1.69 -23.00
CA SER A 255 -3.33 -0.60 -23.97
C SER A 255 -2.00 0.00 -24.43
N TYR A 256 -1.08 0.25 -23.50
CA TYR A 256 0.24 0.81 -23.80
C TYR A 256 1.10 -0.13 -24.65
N LEU A 257 1.19 -1.39 -24.25
CA LEU A 257 1.98 -2.41 -24.94
C LEU A 257 1.44 -2.68 -26.34
N LYS A 258 0.10 -2.75 -26.50
CA LYS A 258 -0.55 -2.90 -27.79
C LYS A 258 -0.23 -1.74 -28.75
N ALA A 259 -0.29 -0.50 -28.26
CA ALA A 259 0.05 0.68 -29.05
C ALA A 259 1.53 0.70 -29.45
N SER A 260 2.43 0.26 -28.56
CA SER A 260 3.87 0.18 -28.81
C SER A 260 4.22 -0.90 -29.85
N THR A 261 3.49 -2.01 -29.86
CA THR A 261 3.70 -3.10 -30.84
C THR A 261 3.17 -2.74 -32.23
N ALA A 262 2.12 -1.93 -32.33
CA ALA A 262 1.55 -1.48 -33.58
C ALA A 262 2.40 -0.37 -34.26
N ALA A 263 3.30 0.27 -33.53
CA ALA A 263 4.18 1.33 -34.02
C ALA A 263 5.58 0.82 -34.46
N SER A 264 5.84 -0.46 -34.27
CA SER A 264 7.09 -1.18 -34.67
C SER A 264 6.90 -1.90 -35.99
#